data_8200ba06932c3b65edb1bc880363dead
#
_entry.id   8200ba06932c3b65edb1bc880363dead
#
_cell.length_a   1.000
_cell.length_b   1.000
_cell.length_c   1.000
_cell.angle_alpha   90.00
_cell.angle_beta   90.00
_cell.angle_gamma   90.00
#
_symmetry.space_group_name_H-M   'P 1'
#
loop_
_entity.id
_entity.type
_entity.pdbx_description
1 polymer ?
#
loop_
_entity_poly.entity_id
_entity_poly.type
_entity_poly.pdbx_seq_one_letter_code
_entity_poly.pdbx_strand_id
1 'polypeptide(L)'
;MVKKGVNKMAKVDIISGFLGAGKTTLIKKLLNESLKDEKLVLIENEFGEIGIDGGFMRDAGITVNELSQGCICCSLAGDFETALKEVVDTYHPDRIIIEPTGVGKLSDIIAAVQKVHGADLTLDRFFTVVDAKKCKMYHKNFGEFFNNQIE
;
A
#
# COMPACT_ATOMS: atom_id res chain seq x y z
N MET A 1 -0.59 -37.45 -8.95
CA MET A 1 -0.55 -36.38 -9.96
C MET A 1 -0.80 -35.05 -9.25
N VAL A 2 0.25 -34.37 -8.84
CA VAL A 2 0.17 -33.06 -8.17
C VAL A 2 -0.19 -32.05 -9.26
N LYS A 3 -1.41 -31.50 -9.23
CA LYS A 3 -1.76 -30.35 -10.06
C LYS A 3 -0.82 -29.22 -9.65
N LYS A 4 0.16 -28.88 -10.50
CA LYS A 4 0.86 -27.59 -10.42
C LYS A 4 -0.23 -26.52 -10.55
N GLY A 5 -0.61 -25.94 -9.43
CA GLY A 5 -1.44 -24.74 -9.42
C GLY A 5 -0.70 -23.69 -10.25
N VAL A 6 -1.41 -23.06 -11.16
CA VAL A 6 -0.93 -21.85 -11.84
C VAL A 6 -0.66 -20.87 -10.70
N ASN A 7 0.62 -20.55 -10.43
CA ASN A 7 0.98 -19.54 -9.46
C ASN A 7 0.35 -18.23 -9.95
N LYS A 8 -0.74 -17.83 -9.32
CA LYS A 8 -1.42 -16.58 -9.61
C LYS A 8 -0.58 -15.46 -9.00
N MET A 9 -0.04 -14.60 -9.83
CA MET A 9 0.73 -13.44 -9.36
C MET A 9 -0.19 -12.52 -8.53
N ALA A 10 0.27 -12.16 -7.34
CA ALA A 10 -0.39 -11.19 -6.51
C ALA A 10 -0.33 -9.80 -7.16
N LYS A 11 -1.45 -9.11 -7.23
CA LYS A 11 -1.52 -7.74 -7.76
C LYS A 11 -1.18 -6.76 -6.65
N VAL A 12 -0.39 -5.74 -6.98
CA VAL A 12 -0.01 -4.68 -6.03
C VAL A 12 -0.64 -3.37 -6.47
N ASP A 13 -1.49 -2.80 -5.62
CA ASP A 13 -2.05 -1.46 -5.76
C ASP A 13 -1.39 -0.52 -4.74
N ILE A 14 -0.97 0.65 -5.19
CA ILE A 14 -0.42 1.69 -4.31
C ILE A 14 -1.43 2.84 -4.25
N ILE A 15 -1.88 3.16 -3.03
CA ILE A 15 -2.84 4.25 -2.79
C ILE A 15 -2.15 5.35 -2.00
N SER A 16 -1.67 6.35 -2.71
CA SER A 16 -0.99 7.52 -2.17
C SER A 16 -1.94 8.71 -2.01
N GLY A 17 -1.46 9.75 -1.39
CA GLY A 17 -2.19 11.01 -1.16
C GLY A 17 -1.70 11.68 0.11
N PHE A 18 -1.80 12.99 0.15
CA PHE A 18 -1.35 13.78 1.29
C PHE A 18 -2.19 13.52 2.55
N LEU A 19 -1.68 13.92 3.72
CA LEU A 19 -2.36 13.73 5.00
C LEU A 19 -3.80 14.26 4.97
N GLY A 20 -4.75 13.44 5.42
CA GLY A 20 -6.17 13.79 5.47
C GLY A 20 -6.88 13.89 4.11
N ALA A 21 -6.26 13.43 3.02
CA ALA A 21 -6.87 13.47 1.69
C ALA A 21 -8.03 12.48 1.49
N GLY A 22 -8.15 11.46 2.37
CA GLY A 22 -9.21 10.45 2.29
C GLY A 22 -8.75 9.09 1.77
N LYS A 23 -7.45 8.76 1.86
CA LYS A 23 -6.90 7.46 1.44
C LYS A 23 -7.61 6.29 2.11
N THR A 24 -7.67 6.27 3.42
CA THR A 24 -8.33 5.22 4.20
C THR A 24 -9.81 5.09 3.84
N THR A 25 -10.50 6.22 3.58
CA THR A 25 -11.90 6.20 3.13
C THR A 25 -12.05 5.52 1.77
N LEU A 26 -11.15 5.83 0.83
CA LEU A 26 -11.13 5.18 -0.48
C LEU A 26 -10.85 3.68 -0.35
N ILE A 27 -9.84 3.30 0.45
CA ILE A 27 -9.50 1.90 0.70
C ILE A 27 -10.71 1.14 1.23
N LYS A 28 -11.37 1.63 2.28
CA LYS A 28 -12.58 1.02 2.83
C LYS A 28 -13.68 0.83 1.79
N LYS A 29 -13.88 1.82 0.93
CA LYS A 29 -14.86 1.72 -0.15
C LYS A 29 -14.50 0.64 -1.17
N LEU A 30 -13.24 0.60 -1.61
CA LEU A 30 -12.76 -0.43 -2.54
C LEU A 30 -12.93 -1.85 -1.96
N LEU A 31 -12.60 -2.03 -0.68
CA LEU A 31 -12.71 -3.31 0.02
C LEU A 31 -14.16 -3.80 0.11
N ASN A 32 -15.11 -2.89 0.36
CA ASN A 32 -16.52 -3.23 0.50
C ASN A 32 -17.25 -3.45 -0.83
N GLU A 33 -16.77 -2.83 -1.91
CA GLU A 33 -17.48 -2.82 -3.20
C GLU A 33 -16.76 -3.68 -4.25
N SER A 34 -15.57 -3.25 -4.67
CA SER A 34 -14.90 -3.78 -5.86
C SER A 34 -14.00 -4.97 -5.58
N LEU A 35 -13.48 -5.08 -4.38
CA LEU A 35 -12.45 -6.06 -4.02
C LEU A 35 -12.91 -7.07 -2.95
N LYS A 36 -14.20 -7.10 -2.65
CA LYS A 36 -14.78 -7.92 -1.58
C LYS A 36 -14.55 -9.43 -1.73
N ASP A 37 -14.34 -9.91 -2.95
CA ASP A 37 -14.17 -11.33 -3.26
C ASP A 37 -12.69 -11.71 -3.45
N GLU A 38 -11.76 -10.77 -3.31
CA GLU A 38 -10.32 -11.01 -3.39
C GLU A 38 -9.72 -11.26 -1.99
N LYS A 39 -8.73 -12.15 -1.92
CA LYS A 39 -7.92 -12.32 -0.71
C LYS A 39 -6.91 -11.19 -0.63
N LEU A 40 -7.13 -10.29 0.32
CA LEU A 40 -6.44 -9.02 0.41
C LEU A 40 -5.47 -8.96 1.59
N VAL A 41 -4.33 -8.33 1.36
CA VAL A 41 -3.41 -7.85 2.42
C VAL A 41 -3.26 -6.35 2.27
N LEU A 42 -3.46 -5.62 3.36
CA LEU A 42 -3.20 -4.18 3.44
C LEU A 42 -1.89 -3.95 4.19
N ILE A 43 -1.00 -3.19 3.58
CA ILE A 43 0.26 -2.74 4.17
C ILE A 43 0.13 -1.24 4.41
N GLU A 44 0.02 -0.85 5.67
CA GLU A 44 0.00 0.54 6.10
C GLU A 44 1.37 0.93 6.62
N ASN A 45 1.86 2.09 6.20
CA ASN A 45 3.09 2.67 6.70
C ASN A 45 2.77 3.97 7.41
N GLU A 46 2.26 3.86 8.65
CA GLU A 46 2.03 5.02 9.51
C GLU A 46 3.07 5.12 10.61
N PHE A 47 3.52 6.35 10.86
CA PHE A 47 4.39 6.67 11.99
C PHE A 47 3.56 6.69 13.29
N GLY A 48 3.76 5.69 14.15
CA GLY A 48 3.69 5.88 15.60
C GLY A 48 2.34 5.71 16.30
N GLU A 49 1.22 5.46 15.63
CA GLU A 49 -0.03 5.11 16.32
C GLU A 49 -0.70 3.90 15.69
N ILE A 50 -1.14 2.99 16.55
CA ILE A 50 -1.99 1.85 16.16
C ILE A 50 -3.26 2.44 15.53
N GLY A 51 -3.34 2.37 14.21
CA GLY A 51 -4.46 2.91 13.47
C GLY A 51 -5.77 2.27 13.97
N ILE A 52 -6.72 3.10 14.37
CA ILE A 52 -8.08 2.69 14.80
C ILE A 52 -8.78 1.83 13.73
N ASP A 53 -8.26 1.83 12.52
CA ASP A 53 -8.80 1.13 11.36
C ASP A 53 -8.38 -0.34 11.21
N GLY A 54 -7.29 -0.77 11.84
CA GLY A 54 -6.86 -2.17 11.83
C GLY A 54 -7.91 -3.13 12.40
N GLY A 55 -8.73 -2.69 13.35
CA GLY A 55 -9.86 -3.46 13.88
C GLY A 55 -10.94 -3.70 12.84
N PHE A 56 -11.37 -2.67 12.14
CA PHE A 56 -12.40 -2.77 11.09
C PHE A 56 -11.95 -3.68 9.93
N MET A 57 -10.69 -3.59 9.52
CA MET A 57 -10.14 -4.41 8.45
C MET A 57 -10.06 -5.88 8.83
N ARG A 58 -9.70 -6.19 10.08
CA ARG A 58 -9.69 -7.57 10.62
C ARG A 58 -11.09 -8.15 10.70
N ASP A 59 -12.06 -7.37 11.12
CA ASP A 59 -13.47 -7.79 11.19
C ASP A 59 -14.06 -8.10 9.80
N ALA A 60 -13.56 -7.42 8.76
CA ALA A 60 -13.90 -7.70 7.37
C ALA A 60 -13.12 -8.90 6.76
N GLY A 61 -12.32 -9.62 7.57
CA GLY A 61 -11.51 -10.76 7.10
C GLY A 61 -10.25 -10.38 6.30
N ILE A 62 -9.84 -9.13 6.39
CA ILE A 62 -8.67 -8.60 5.69
C ILE A 62 -7.46 -8.73 6.61
N THR A 63 -6.37 -9.29 6.10
CA THR A 63 -5.10 -9.34 6.83
C THR A 63 -4.42 -7.98 6.74
N VAL A 64 -4.28 -7.29 7.88
CA VAL A 64 -3.55 -6.03 7.99
C VAL A 64 -2.16 -6.32 8.51
N ASN A 65 -1.14 -6.01 7.72
CA ASN A 65 0.24 -6.01 8.15
C ASN A 65 0.71 -4.58 8.39
N GLU A 66 0.91 -4.25 9.64
CA GLU A 66 1.54 -3.00 10.04
C GLU A 66 3.06 -3.17 9.95
N LEU A 67 3.71 -2.50 9.02
CA LEU A 67 5.17 -2.39 9.01
C LEU A 67 5.59 -1.38 10.07
N SER A 68 5.63 -1.83 11.32
CA SER A 68 5.88 -0.99 12.50
C SER A 68 7.34 -0.62 12.74
N GLN A 69 8.27 -1.02 11.87
CA GLN A 69 9.69 -0.72 12.02
C GLN A 69 10.23 0.14 10.89
N GLY A 70 10.06 1.42 11.03
CA GLY A 70 10.72 2.40 10.18
C GLY A 70 9.92 2.78 8.93
N CYS A 71 10.09 4.01 8.51
CA CYS A 71 9.57 4.52 7.25
C CYS A 71 10.10 3.66 6.09
N ILE A 72 9.23 3.21 5.18
CA ILE A 72 9.66 2.55 3.92
C ILE A 72 10.72 3.40 3.19
N CYS A 73 10.67 4.72 3.38
CA CYS A 73 11.63 5.67 2.83
C CYS A 73 12.99 5.67 3.56
N CYS A 74 13.07 5.16 4.80
CA CYS A 74 14.26 5.25 5.65
C CYS A 74 14.89 3.88 5.93
N SER A 75 14.15 2.79 5.83
CA SER A 75 14.71 1.45 5.92
C SER A 75 15.23 1.03 4.56
N LEU A 76 16.41 0.47 4.57
CA LEU A 76 17.08 -0.15 3.43
C LEU A 76 16.06 -0.90 2.55
N ALA A 77 16.08 -0.69 1.26
CA ALA A 77 15.18 -1.32 0.29
C ALA A 77 15.07 -2.85 0.43
N GLY A 78 16.07 -3.49 1.06
CA GLY A 78 16.09 -4.91 1.36
C GLY A 78 15.06 -5.36 2.40
N ASP A 79 14.74 -4.56 3.39
CA ASP A 79 13.76 -4.92 4.43
C ASP A 79 12.34 -4.93 3.84
N PHE A 80 12.04 -3.99 2.95
CA PHE A 80 10.74 -3.93 2.28
C PHE A 80 10.54 -5.06 1.27
N GLU A 81 11.59 -5.40 0.51
CA GLU A 81 11.58 -6.56 -0.40
C GLU A 81 11.32 -7.84 0.37
N THR A 82 12.01 -8.04 1.49
CA THR A 82 11.86 -9.21 2.36
C THR A 82 10.45 -9.28 2.92
N ALA A 83 9.90 -8.17 3.41
CA ALA A 83 8.55 -8.10 3.95
C ALA A 83 7.49 -8.42 2.88
N LEU A 84 7.62 -7.93 1.66
CA LEU A 84 6.70 -8.26 0.57
C LEU A 84 6.76 -9.74 0.18
N LYS A 85 7.95 -10.33 0.13
CA LYS A 85 8.11 -11.76 -0.12
C LYS A 85 7.44 -12.60 0.98
N GLU A 86 7.66 -12.25 2.24
CA GLU A 86 7.05 -12.93 3.38
C GLU A 86 5.52 -12.86 3.33
N VAL A 87 4.97 -11.71 2.96
CA VAL A 87 3.52 -11.53 2.77
C VAL A 87 2.98 -12.46 1.67
N VAL A 88 3.65 -12.51 0.51
CA VAL A 88 3.24 -13.38 -0.59
C VAL A 88 3.33 -14.85 -0.19
N ASP A 89 4.43 -15.27 0.42
CA ASP A 89 4.69 -16.67 0.79
C ASP A 89 3.80 -17.16 1.95
N THR A 90 3.46 -16.26 2.88
CA THR A 90 2.66 -16.62 4.06
C THR A 90 1.17 -16.60 3.77
N TYR A 91 0.71 -15.55 3.09
CA TYR A 91 -0.72 -15.30 2.94
C TYR A 91 -1.25 -15.71 1.57
N HIS A 92 -0.42 -15.87 0.55
CA HIS A 92 -0.84 -16.14 -0.84
C HIS A 92 -2.01 -15.24 -1.27
N PRO A 93 -1.86 -13.90 -1.21
CA PRO A 93 -2.95 -12.99 -1.51
C PRO A 93 -3.24 -12.91 -3.00
N ASP A 94 -4.47 -12.56 -3.34
CA ASP A 94 -4.82 -12.16 -4.72
C ASP A 94 -4.34 -10.73 -5.00
N ARG A 95 -4.35 -9.88 -3.95
CA ARG A 95 -3.97 -8.47 -4.05
C ARG A 95 -3.34 -7.95 -2.75
N ILE A 96 -2.35 -7.09 -2.92
CA ILE A 96 -1.70 -6.33 -1.86
C ILE A 96 -2.00 -4.85 -2.09
N ILE A 97 -2.56 -4.17 -1.10
CA ILE A 97 -2.73 -2.73 -1.12
C ILE A 97 -1.66 -2.11 -0.24
N ILE A 98 -0.90 -1.17 -0.79
CA ILE A 98 0.12 -0.42 -0.06
C ILE A 98 -0.38 1.01 0.13
N GLU A 99 -0.54 1.43 1.39
CA GLU A 99 -0.81 2.81 1.77
C GLU A 99 0.45 3.44 2.35
N PRO A 100 1.24 4.21 1.56
CA PRO A 100 2.40 4.92 2.07
C PRO A 100 1.98 6.06 2.99
N THR A 101 2.93 6.57 3.80
CA THR A 101 2.66 7.76 4.60
C THR A 101 2.31 8.95 3.70
N GLY A 102 1.44 9.85 4.19
CA GLY A 102 1.03 11.04 3.44
C GLY A 102 2.15 12.07 3.16
N VAL A 103 3.34 11.86 3.71
CA VAL A 103 4.53 12.71 3.51
C VAL A 103 5.71 11.96 2.85
N GLY A 104 5.51 10.70 2.44
CA GLY A 104 6.51 9.91 1.72
C GLY A 104 6.58 10.25 0.23
N LYS A 105 7.72 9.94 -0.39
CA LYS A 105 7.84 10.00 -1.86
C LYS A 105 7.26 8.74 -2.48
N LEU A 106 6.24 8.89 -3.30
CA LEU A 106 5.60 7.78 -4.02
C LEU A 106 6.58 7.05 -4.94
N SER A 107 7.48 7.80 -5.59
CA SER A 107 8.52 7.25 -6.47
C SER A 107 9.41 6.23 -5.78
N ASP A 108 9.72 6.43 -4.49
CA ASP A 108 10.59 5.53 -3.73
C ASP A 108 9.88 4.19 -3.46
N ILE A 109 8.57 4.24 -3.16
CA ILE A 109 7.74 3.05 -2.97
C ILE A 109 7.62 2.26 -4.28
N ILE A 110 7.33 2.94 -5.39
CA ILE A 110 7.25 2.32 -6.71
C ILE A 110 8.58 1.61 -7.03
N ALA A 111 9.70 2.32 -6.87
CA ALA A 111 11.02 1.75 -7.12
C ALA A 111 11.34 0.56 -6.21
N ALA A 112 10.92 0.59 -4.94
CA ALA A 112 11.10 -0.50 -4.01
C ALA A 112 10.31 -1.74 -4.44
N VAL A 113 9.04 -1.59 -4.81
CA VAL A 113 8.20 -2.71 -5.30
C VAL A 113 8.74 -3.29 -6.61
N GLN A 114 9.22 -2.43 -7.53
CA GLN A 114 9.80 -2.88 -8.79
C GLN A 114 11.11 -3.68 -8.63
N LYS A 115 11.82 -3.46 -7.54
CA LYS A 115 13.06 -4.20 -7.21
C LYS A 115 12.81 -5.57 -6.59
N VAL A 116 11.59 -5.89 -6.21
CA VAL A 116 11.28 -7.20 -5.63
C VAL A 116 11.43 -8.28 -6.68
N HIS A 117 12.44 -9.11 -6.52
CA HIS A 117 12.71 -10.24 -7.41
C HIS A 117 12.35 -11.57 -6.74
N GLY A 118 11.82 -12.50 -7.53
CA GLY A 118 11.54 -13.87 -7.06
C GLY A 118 10.29 -14.02 -6.21
N ALA A 119 9.44 -13.01 -6.10
CA ALA A 119 8.09 -13.12 -5.59
C ALA A 119 7.08 -13.08 -6.77
N ASP A 120 6.03 -13.89 -6.66
CA ASP A 120 4.93 -13.91 -7.65
C ASP A 120 4.01 -12.69 -7.45
N LEU A 121 4.50 -11.50 -7.79
CA LEU A 121 3.76 -10.25 -7.69
C LEU A 121 3.93 -9.35 -8.93
N THR A 122 2.93 -8.50 -9.19
CA THR A 122 2.94 -7.52 -10.26
C THR A 122 2.29 -6.22 -9.81
N LEU A 123 2.89 -5.09 -10.18
CA LEU A 123 2.25 -3.78 -10.01
C LEU A 123 1.04 -3.69 -10.93
N ASP A 124 -0.12 -3.33 -10.38
CA ASP A 124 -1.40 -3.26 -11.11
C ASP A 124 -1.88 -1.81 -11.22
N ARG A 125 -2.03 -1.10 -10.11
CA ARG A 125 -2.64 0.23 -10.07
C ARG A 125 -1.91 1.20 -9.16
N PHE A 126 -1.98 2.48 -9.56
CA PHE A 126 -1.52 3.60 -8.76
C PHE A 126 -2.67 4.59 -8.59
N PHE A 127 -2.96 4.95 -7.36
CA PHE A 127 -3.97 5.95 -7.05
C PHE A 127 -3.35 7.05 -6.22
N THR A 128 -3.66 8.29 -6.54
CA THR A 128 -3.35 9.43 -5.68
C THR A 128 -4.64 10.13 -5.29
N VAL A 129 -4.92 10.20 -4.00
CA VAL A 129 -6.08 10.89 -3.46
C VAL A 129 -5.71 12.33 -3.14
N VAL A 130 -6.41 13.28 -3.72
CA VAL A 130 -6.14 14.72 -3.57
C VAL A 130 -7.33 15.43 -2.94
N ASP A 131 -7.09 16.17 -1.84
CA ASP A 131 -8.04 17.11 -1.30
C ASP A 131 -8.06 18.39 -2.17
N ALA A 132 -9.06 18.49 -3.03
CA ALA A 132 -9.18 19.59 -3.99
C ALA A 132 -9.22 20.97 -3.34
N LYS A 133 -9.74 21.08 -2.11
CA LYS A 133 -9.82 22.36 -1.38
C LYS A 133 -8.46 22.81 -0.86
N LYS A 134 -7.60 21.86 -0.50
CA LYS A 134 -6.29 22.13 0.10
C LYS A 134 -5.12 22.01 -0.90
N CYS A 135 -5.38 21.55 -2.11
CA CYS A 135 -4.38 21.28 -3.14
C CYS A 135 -3.40 22.46 -3.35
N LYS A 136 -3.91 23.68 -3.53
CA LYS A 136 -3.08 24.88 -3.73
C LYS A 136 -2.18 25.17 -2.52
N MET A 137 -2.69 24.96 -1.31
CA MET A 137 -1.94 25.18 -0.08
C MET A 137 -0.83 24.13 0.08
N TYR A 138 -1.15 22.87 -0.19
CA TYR A 138 -0.16 21.80 -0.12
C TYR A 138 0.94 21.94 -1.16
N HIS A 139 0.60 22.27 -2.39
CA HIS A 139 1.58 22.54 -3.44
C HIS A 139 2.55 23.66 -3.04
N LYS A 140 2.03 24.74 -2.43
CA LYS A 140 2.86 25.87 -1.98
C LYS A 140 3.79 25.51 -0.82
N ASN A 141 3.30 24.76 0.17
CA ASN A 141 3.99 24.53 1.44
C ASN A 141 4.84 23.26 1.45
N PHE A 142 4.49 22.26 0.63
CA PHE A 142 5.11 20.93 0.62
C PHE A 142 5.51 20.48 -0.79
N GLY A 143 5.78 21.42 -1.69
CA GLY A 143 5.94 21.26 -3.13
C GLY A 143 6.56 19.94 -3.58
N GLU A 144 7.77 19.61 -3.13
CA GLU A 144 8.47 18.40 -3.57
C GLU A 144 7.70 17.12 -3.22
N PHE A 145 7.23 16.98 -1.99
CA PHE A 145 6.51 15.79 -1.56
C PHE A 145 5.11 15.70 -2.18
N PHE A 146 4.42 16.83 -2.26
CA PHE A 146 3.09 16.87 -2.84
C PHE A 146 3.14 16.58 -4.35
N ASN A 147 4.06 17.19 -5.08
CA ASN A 147 4.21 16.99 -6.52
C ASN A 147 4.61 15.55 -6.85
N ASN A 148 5.53 14.96 -6.09
CA ASN A 148 5.94 13.57 -6.31
C ASN A 148 4.80 12.55 -6.16
N GLN A 149 3.71 12.92 -5.49
CA GLN A 149 2.53 12.06 -5.34
C GLN A 149 1.52 12.21 -6.49
N ILE A 150 1.61 13.26 -7.29
CA ILE A 150 0.66 13.54 -8.38
C ILE A 150 1.29 13.50 -9.77
N GLU A 151 2.59 13.64 -9.91
CA GLU A 151 3.36 13.52 -11.17
C GLU A 151 3.79 12.08 -11.42
#